data_b1d88627f6491bd6b5494f4c5b7fc7aa
#
_entry.id   b1d88627f6491bd6b5494f4c5b7fc7aa
#
_cell.length_a   1.000
_cell.length_b   1.000
_cell.length_c   1.000
_cell.angle_alpha   90.00
_cell.angle_beta   90.00
_cell.angle_gamma   90.00
#
_symmetry.space_group_name_H-M   'P 1'
#
loop_
_entity.id
_entity.type
_entity.pdbx_description
1 polymer ?
#
loop_
_entity_poly.entity_id
_entity_poly.type
_entity_poly.pdbx_seq_one_letter_code
_entity_poly.pdbx_strand_id
1 'polypeptide(L)'
;MPAPSRKLIELTSAESARLISETSILCLPLGSIEQHGPHLPLNTDVVVAEGLTREIVAHWGEEFDLWQLPAVPVGLAREHDWAAGTLSLSITGFVAHLRELAGTLVRALPARNLLILNGHGGNRGVLETLLLELAGDFGLNVCVIHPFDLAKIDRSFAAPDVHGGQHETSVMLALAPDLVRRELAAEFDRKRDAIRALIFDRGTSWPWRTDDPRLARDGVIGDAAAASAELGAAIIKSVAEEARAVLVRLRESARHPDSDAGARSR
;
A
#
# COMPACT_ATOMS: atom_id res chain seq x y z
N MET A 1 15.75 27.01 -10.05
CA MET A 1 14.37 26.83 -9.60
C MET A 1 14.31 25.51 -8.85
N PRO A 2 13.56 25.38 -7.74
CA PRO A 2 13.38 24.07 -7.11
C PRO A 2 12.81 23.09 -8.14
N ALA A 3 13.19 21.81 -8.05
CA ALA A 3 12.63 20.76 -8.90
C ALA A 3 11.09 20.79 -8.77
N PRO A 4 10.34 20.67 -9.88
CA PRO A 4 8.88 20.67 -9.80
C PRO A 4 8.40 19.55 -8.88
N SER A 5 7.38 19.83 -8.09
CA SER A 5 6.68 18.81 -7.35
C SER A 5 6.26 17.68 -8.30
N ARG A 6 6.49 16.43 -7.89
CA ARG A 6 6.07 15.25 -8.65
C ARG A 6 4.73 14.68 -8.16
N LYS A 7 3.87 15.56 -7.66
CA LYS A 7 2.47 15.24 -7.32
C LYS A 7 1.55 15.73 -8.42
N LEU A 8 0.79 14.81 -9.02
CA LEU A 8 -0.14 15.16 -10.10
C LEU A 8 -1.12 16.26 -9.70
N ILE A 9 -1.61 16.23 -8.47
CA ILE A 9 -2.60 17.19 -7.95
C ILE A 9 -2.06 18.63 -7.80
N GLU A 10 -0.77 18.82 -7.85
CA GLU A 10 -0.14 20.14 -7.76
C GLU A 10 0.16 20.74 -9.15
N LEU A 11 -0.11 19.98 -10.22
CA LEU A 11 0.04 20.45 -11.59
C LEU A 11 -1.24 21.14 -12.09
N THR A 12 -1.06 22.17 -12.89
CA THR A 12 -2.14 22.66 -13.75
C THR A 12 -2.42 21.67 -14.88
N SER A 13 -3.60 21.76 -15.51
CA SER A 13 -3.93 20.93 -16.67
C SER A 13 -2.90 21.07 -17.81
N ALA A 14 -2.41 22.28 -18.07
CA ALA A 14 -1.39 22.52 -19.10
C ALA A 14 -0.02 21.87 -18.73
N GLU A 15 0.37 21.92 -17.46
CA GLU A 15 1.58 21.25 -16.97
C GLU A 15 1.44 19.73 -17.05
N SER A 16 0.31 19.19 -16.65
CA SER A 16 0.01 17.75 -16.75
C SER A 16 0.12 17.27 -18.19
N ALA A 17 -0.49 17.99 -19.15
CA ALA A 17 -0.41 17.65 -20.58
C ALA A 17 1.03 17.73 -21.13
N ARG A 18 1.88 18.58 -20.58
CA ARG A 18 3.27 18.76 -21.03
C ARG A 18 4.25 17.80 -20.36
N LEU A 19 4.03 17.46 -19.08
CA LEU A 19 5.00 16.73 -18.25
C LEU A 19 4.75 15.22 -18.21
N ILE A 20 3.49 14.78 -18.31
CA ILE A 20 3.15 13.36 -18.27
C ILE A 20 3.26 12.79 -19.68
N SER A 21 4.05 11.74 -19.83
CA SER A 21 4.28 11.02 -21.08
C SER A 21 3.77 9.57 -21.02
N GLU A 22 3.83 8.86 -22.15
CA GLU A 22 3.51 7.42 -22.20
C GLU A 22 4.44 6.57 -21.34
N THR A 23 5.68 7.05 -21.13
CA THR A 23 6.68 6.34 -20.32
C THR A 23 6.62 6.71 -18.83
N SER A 24 5.86 7.74 -18.46
CA SER A 24 5.67 8.13 -17.06
C SER A 24 5.04 6.98 -16.26
N ILE A 25 5.46 6.84 -15.00
CA ILE A 25 4.87 5.88 -14.05
C ILE A 25 4.02 6.65 -13.04
N LEU A 26 2.73 6.36 -13.02
CA LEU A 26 1.80 6.90 -12.04
C LEU A 26 1.87 6.06 -10.76
N CYS A 27 2.10 6.69 -9.62
CA CYS A 27 2.21 6.02 -8.33
C CYS A 27 0.96 6.29 -7.51
N LEU A 28 0.13 5.27 -7.27
CA LEU A 28 -1.14 5.35 -6.56
C LEU A 28 -0.98 4.85 -5.12
N PRO A 29 -0.98 5.72 -4.10
CA PRO A 29 -1.12 5.30 -2.72
C PRO A 29 -2.54 4.75 -2.49
N LEU A 30 -2.64 3.60 -1.86
CA LEU A 30 -3.91 2.94 -1.53
C LEU A 30 -3.87 2.49 -0.06
N GLY A 31 -4.75 3.02 0.76
CA GLY A 31 -4.84 2.70 2.17
C GLY A 31 -6.18 2.13 2.59
N SER A 32 -6.50 2.34 3.85
CA SER A 32 -7.80 2.12 4.48
C SER A 32 -8.03 3.13 5.59
N ILE A 33 -9.27 3.35 5.97
CA ILE A 33 -9.67 4.10 7.17
C ILE A 33 -10.24 3.08 8.15
N GLU A 34 -9.45 2.72 9.15
CA GLU A 34 -9.80 1.63 10.07
C GLU A 34 -9.13 1.80 11.44
N GLN A 35 -9.68 1.10 12.43
CA GLN A 35 -9.08 1.07 13.76
C GLN A 35 -7.66 0.52 13.72
N HIS A 36 -6.74 1.08 14.48
CA HIS A 36 -5.36 0.64 14.70
C HIS A 36 -5.00 0.65 16.18
N GLY A 37 -5.91 0.17 17.01
CA GLY A 37 -5.77 0.21 18.46
C GLY A 37 -5.92 1.63 19.03
N PRO A 38 -5.63 1.80 20.33
CA PRO A 38 -5.80 3.09 21.02
C PRO A 38 -4.69 4.11 20.68
N HIS A 39 -3.58 3.69 20.08
CA HIS A 39 -2.35 4.46 19.93
C HIS A 39 -2.13 5.06 18.54
N LEU A 40 -2.78 4.53 17.50
CA LEU A 40 -2.67 5.02 16.12
C LEU A 40 -3.99 5.61 15.61
N PRO A 41 -3.93 6.57 14.67
CA PRO A 41 -5.12 7.17 14.08
C PRO A 41 -5.76 6.23 13.04
N LEU A 42 -7.04 6.49 12.72
CA LEU A 42 -7.79 5.69 11.74
C LEU A 42 -7.20 5.72 10.32
N ASN A 43 -6.44 6.76 9.97
CA ASN A 43 -5.83 6.92 8.65
C ASN A 43 -4.39 6.39 8.56
N THR A 44 -3.98 5.51 9.46
CA THR A 44 -2.62 4.97 9.50
C THR A 44 -2.17 4.43 8.15
N ASP A 45 -2.95 3.57 7.52
CA ASP A 45 -2.61 2.97 6.21
C ASP A 45 -2.46 4.01 5.10
N VAL A 46 -3.28 5.06 5.14
CA VAL A 46 -3.19 6.17 4.17
C VAL A 46 -1.88 6.94 4.36
N VAL A 47 -1.54 7.28 5.61
CA VAL A 47 -0.28 7.98 5.94
C VAL A 47 0.93 7.15 5.54
N VAL A 48 0.90 5.85 5.80
CA VAL A 48 1.94 4.89 5.40
C VAL A 48 2.06 4.84 3.88
N ALA A 49 0.95 4.61 3.17
CA ALA A 49 0.97 4.51 1.71
C ALA A 49 1.45 5.81 1.04
N GLU A 50 0.94 6.96 1.45
CA GLU A 50 1.36 8.27 0.92
C GLU A 50 2.81 8.59 1.25
N GLY A 51 3.23 8.34 2.50
CA GLY A 51 4.58 8.60 2.97
C GLY A 51 5.62 7.77 2.21
N LEU A 52 5.39 6.48 2.08
CA LEU A 52 6.28 5.58 1.34
C LEU A 52 6.29 5.88 -0.17
N THR A 53 5.13 6.21 -0.76
CA THR A 53 5.08 6.65 -2.16
C THR A 53 5.90 7.91 -2.35
N ARG A 54 5.79 8.90 -1.47
CA ARG A 54 6.57 10.13 -1.50
C ARG A 54 8.08 9.85 -1.45
N GLU A 55 8.51 8.94 -0.59
CA GLU A 55 9.94 8.57 -0.49
C GLU A 55 10.43 7.87 -1.76
N ILE A 56 9.66 6.94 -2.33
CA ILE A 56 9.99 6.30 -3.61
C ILE A 56 10.11 7.36 -4.73
N VAL A 57 9.16 8.28 -4.80
CA VAL A 57 9.17 9.36 -5.80
C VAL A 57 10.35 10.32 -5.58
N ALA A 58 10.70 10.63 -4.34
CA ALA A 58 11.85 11.47 -4.03
C ALA A 58 13.18 10.83 -4.47
N HIS A 59 13.33 9.51 -4.30
CA HIS A 59 14.54 8.79 -4.68
C HIS A 59 14.66 8.53 -6.19
N TRP A 60 13.56 8.15 -6.83
CA TRP A 60 13.58 7.57 -8.18
C TRP A 60 12.75 8.36 -9.20
N GLY A 61 12.14 9.47 -8.78
CA GLY A 61 11.24 10.26 -9.61
C GLY A 61 11.85 10.77 -10.91
N GLU A 62 13.13 11.16 -10.90
CA GLU A 62 13.82 11.61 -12.12
C GLU A 62 14.24 10.44 -13.01
N GLU A 63 14.78 9.36 -12.44
CA GLU A 63 15.26 8.21 -13.22
C GLU A 63 14.14 7.47 -13.94
N PHE A 64 12.94 7.37 -13.30
CA PHE A 64 11.82 6.59 -13.81
C PHE A 64 10.61 7.43 -14.24
N ASP A 65 10.71 8.74 -14.16
CA ASP A 65 9.59 9.68 -14.42
C ASP A 65 8.34 9.34 -13.60
N LEU A 66 8.51 9.29 -12.26
CA LEU A 66 7.43 8.93 -11.33
C LEU A 66 6.56 10.16 -11.02
N TRP A 67 5.24 9.92 -10.92
CA TRP A 67 4.25 10.93 -10.53
C TRP A 67 3.29 10.38 -9.49
N GLN A 68 3.26 10.98 -8.30
CA GLN A 68 2.36 10.59 -7.23
C GLN A 68 0.93 11.06 -7.53
N LEU A 69 -0.01 10.11 -7.51
CA LEU A 69 -1.45 10.36 -7.53
C LEU A 69 -1.97 10.69 -6.13
N PRO A 70 -3.17 11.31 -6.01
CA PRO A 70 -3.87 11.37 -4.73
C PRO A 70 -4.15 9.97 -4.20
N ALA A 71 -4.10 9.81 -2.87
CA ALA A 71 -4.38 8.53 -2.26
C ALA A 71 -5.86 8.12 -2.41
N VAL A 72 -6.09 6.81 -2.53
CA VAL A 72 -7.40 6.20 -2.32
C VAL A 72 -7.50 5.82 -0.84
N PRO A 73 -8.30 6.55 -0.03
CA PRO A 73 -8.22 6.41 1.41
C PRO A 73 -9.11 5.30 1.98
N VAL A 74 -10.11 4.81 1.25
CA VAL A 74 -11.06 3.81 1.76
C VAL A 74 -10.92 2.52 0.97
N GLY A 75 -10.56 1.45 1.70
CA GLY A 75 -10.35 0.10 1.16
C GLY A 75 -11.35 -0.92 1.69
N LEU A 76 -10.86 -2.15 1.84
CA LEU A 76 -11.58 -3.32 2.38
C LEU A 76 -11.14 -3.55 3.82
N ALA A 77 -11.97 -3.24 4.80
CA ALA A 77 -11.64 -3.31 6.23
C ALA A 77 -12.71 -4.07 7.05
N ARG A 78 -13.24 -5.17 6.48
CA ARG A 78 -14.31 -5.97 7.11
C ARG A 78 -13.88 -6.62 8.42
N GLU A 79 -12.62 -6.95 8.57
CA GLU A 79 -12.00 -7.48 9.79
C GLU A 79 -11.98 -6.47 10.95
N HIS A 80 -12.22 -5.19 10.65
CA HIS A 80 -12.23 -4.07 11.59
C HIS A 80 -13.61 -3.40 11.73
N ASP A 81 -14.66 -3.86 11.05
CA ASP A 81 -15.96 -3.19 10.97
C ASP A 81 -16.75 -3.14 12.28
N TRP A 82 -16.27 -3.82 13.32
CA TRP A 82 -16.77 -3.74 14.69
C TRP A 82 -16.42 -2.41 15.38
N ALA A 83 -15.36 -1.73 14.91
CA ALA A 83 -14.82 -0.55 15.58
C ALA A 83 -15.37 0.75 14.99
N ALA A 84 -15.69 1.69 15.87
CA ALA A 84 -16.18 3.01 15.48
C ALA A 84 -15.14 3.75 14.63
N GLY A 85 -15.60 4.38 13.54
CA GLY A 85 -14.77 5.16 12.63
C GLY A 85 -14.15 4.34 11.50
N THR A 86 -14.19 3.01 11.52
CA THR A 86 -13.78 2.19 10.38
C THR A 86 -14.75 2.37 9.20
N LEU A 87 -14.19 2.65 8.03
CA LEU A 87 -14.91 2.81 6.77
C LEU A 87 -14.47 1.71 5.80
N SER A 88 -15.37 0.80 5.47
CA SER A 88 -15.06 -0.31 4.56
C SER A 88 -15.96 -0.31 3.34
N LEU A 89 -15.38 -0.43 2.17
CA LEU A 89 -16.13 -0.72 0.95
C LEU A 89 -16.55 -2.21 0.93
N SER A 90 -17.60 -2.51 0.17
CA SER A 90 -17.83 -3.88 -0.28
C SER A 90 -16.79 -4.26 -1.34
N ILE A 91 -16.56 -5.57 -1.54
CA ILE A 91 -15.65 -6.05 -2.61
C ILE A 91 -16.09 -5.48 -3.97
N THR A 92 -17.37 -5.52 -4.29
CA THR A 92 -17.92 -4.95 -5.54
C THR A 92 -17.65 -3.45 -5.64
N GLY A 93 -17.85 -2.70 -4.55
CA GLY A 93 -17.60 -1.26 -4.52
C GLY A 93 -16.12 -0.92 -4.69
N PHE A 94 -15.23 -1.68 -4.06
CA PHE A 94 -13.79 -1.50 -4.17
C PHE A 94 -13.29 -1.77 -5.60
N VAL A 95 -13.70 -2.91 -6.19
CA VAL A 95 -13.38 -3.24 -7.58
C VAL A 95 -13.90 -2.18 -8.55
N ALA A 96 -15.19 -1.79 -8.40
CA ALA A 96 -15.78 -0.76 -9.25
C ALA A 96 -15.02 0.57 -9.16
N HIS A 97 -14.66 1.00 -7.93
CA HIS A 97 -13.93 2.24 -7.71
C HIS A 97 -12.56 2.25 -8.40
N LEU A 98 -11.76 1.18 -8.24
CA LEU A 98 -10.44 1.10 -8.87
C LEU A 98 -10.52 0.98 -10.40
N ARG A 99 -11.53 0.29 -10.94
CA ARG A 99 -11.78 0.22 -12.39
C ARG A 99 -12.17 1.59 -12.97
N GLU A 100 -13.05 2.32 -12.30
CA GLU A 100 -13.43 3.69 -12.72
C GLU A 100 -12.23 4.64 -12.67
N LEU A 101 -11.41 4.56 -11.64
CA LEU A 101 -10.19 5.33 -11.54
C LEU A 101 -9.22 5.00 -12.68
N ALA A 102 -8.97 3.71 -12.95
CA ALA A 102 -8.12 3.25 -14.05
C ALA A 102 -8.64 3.76 -15.41
N GLY A 103 -9.94 3.60 -15.67
CA GLY A 103 -10.57 4.12 -16.89
C GLY A 103 -10.44 5.63 -17.04
N THR A 104 -10.50 6.36 -15.93
CA THR A 104 -10.31 7.82 -15.93
C THR A 104 -8.84 8.19 -16.20
N LEU A 105 -7.89 7.51 -15.58
CA LEU A 105 -6.46 7.76 -15.79
C LEU A 105 -6.07 7.57 -17.26
N VAL A 106 -6.49 6.48 -17.90
CA VAL A 106 -6.14 6.20 -19.30
C VAL A 106 -6.83 7.13 -20.30
N ARG A 107 -7.97 7.74 -19.92
CA ARG A 107 -8.61 8.80 -20.74
C ARG A 107 -7.97 10.16 -20.57
N ALA A 108 -7.52 10.48 -19.35
CA ALA A 108 -7.03 11.79 -18.97
C ALA A 108 -5.53 11.99 -19.27
N LEU A 109 -4.75 10.91 -19.25
CA LEU A 109 -3.28 10.97 -19.33
C LEU A 109 -2.75 9.99 -20.38
N PRO A 110 -1.60 10.28 -21.01
CA PRO A 110 -0.96 9.34 -21.94
C PRO A 110 -0.27 8.16 -21.21
N ALA A 111 0.07 8.31 -19.93
CA ALA A 111 0.77 7.27 -19.16
C ALA A 111 -0.03 5.95 -19.08
N ARG A 112 0.69 4.84 -19.21
CA ARG A 112 0.12 3.48 -19.13
C ARG A 112 0.78 2.61 -18.06
N ASN A 113 1.76 3.15 -17.34
CA ASN A 113 2.42 2.45 -16.25
C ASN A 113 1.83 2.90 -14.91
N LEU A 114 1.34 1.94 -14.12
CA LEU A 114 0.72 2.19 -12.82
C LEU A 114 1.39 1.35 -11.74
N LEU A 115 1.98 2.01 -10.76
CA LEU A 115 2.48 1.41 -9.53
C LEU A 115 1.47 1.69 -8.41
N ILE A 116 0.88 0.67 -7.84
CA ILE A 116 0.02 0.78 -6.66
C ILE A 116 0.85 0.48 -5.42
N LEU A 117 0.86 1.36 -4.43
CA LEU A 117 1.47 1.11 -3.14
C LEU A 117 0.37 0.88 -2.11
N ASN A 118 0.20 -0.38 -1.74
CA ASN A 118 -0.87 -0.82 -0.85
C ASN A 118 -0.43 -0.81 0.61
N GLY A 119 -0.97 0.12 1.40
CA GLY A 119 -0.71 0.25 2.84
C GLY A 119 -1.55 -0.68 3.72
N HIS A 120 -2.54 -1.41 3.17
CA HIS A 120 -3.51 -2.18 3.94
C HIS A 120 -3.59 -3.64 3.53
N GLY A 121 -3.47 -4.55 4.51
CA GLY A 121 -3.49 -5.99 4.28
C GLY A 121 -4.80 -6.52 3.70
N GLY A 122 -5.96 -6.00 4.15
CA GLY A 122 -7.29 -6.44 3.70
C GLY A 122 -7.57 -6.21 2.22
N ASN A 123 -6.89 -5.27 1.58
CA ASN A 123 -7.01 -5.02 0.14
C ASN A 123 -6.37 -6.12 -0.72
N ARG A 124 -5.37 -6.83 -0.18
CA ARG A 124 -4.39 -7.61 -0.93
C ARG A 124 -5.01 -8.63 -1.89
N GLY A 125 -5.83 -9.51 -1.37
CA GLY A 125 -6.36 -10.64 -2.17
C GLY A 125 -7.19 -10.19 -3.37
N VAL A 126 -8.03 -9.16 -3.18
CA VAL A 126 -8.85 -8.59 -4.25
C VAL A 126 -7.98 -7.79 -5.22
N LEU A 127 -7.03 -7.02 -4.71
CA LEU A 127 -6.13 -6.19 -5.51
C LEU A 127 -5.25 -7.05 -6.43
N GLU A 128 -4.65 -8.12 -5.92
CA GLU A 128 -3.82 -9.03 -6.73
C GLU A 128 -4.62 -9.67 -7.88
N THR A 129 -5.88 -10.05 -7.63
CA THR A 129 -6.77 -10.57 -8.67
C THR A 129 -7.12 -9.50 -9.70
N LEU A 130 -7.35 -8.26 -9.25
CA LEU A 130 -7.75 -7.14 -10.10
C LEU A 130 -6.65 -6.70 -11.08
N LEU A 131 -5.36 -6.98 -10.80
CA LEU A 131 -4.26 -6.58 -11.69
C LEU A 131 -4.44 -7.09 -13.13
N LEU A 132 -4.94 -8.32 -13.31
CA LEU A 132 -5.18 -8.88 -14.64
C LEU A 132 -6.29 -8.15 -15.40
N GLU A 133 -7.33 -7.71 -14.69
CA GLU A 133 -8.42 -6.92 -15.30
C GLU A 133 -7.93 -5.52 -15.66
N LEU A 134 -7.16 -4.88 -14.77
CA LEU A 134 -6.59 -3.55 -15.04
C LEU A 134 -5.66 -3.57 -16.25
N ALA A 135 -4.85 -4.62 -16.38
CA ALA A 135 -3.98 -4.79 -17.53
C ALA A 135 -4.79 -5.07 -18.82
N GLY A 136 -5.74 -6.02 -18.78
CA GLY A 136 -6.48 -6.46 -19.96
C GLY A 136 -7.50 -5.43 -20.47
N ASP A 137 -8.30 -4.85 -19.57
CA ASP A 137 -9.42 -3.99 -19.95
C ASP A 137 -8.99 -2.54 -20.23
N PHE A 138 -7.92 -2.07 -19.58
CA PHE A 138 -7.45 -0.67 -19.69
C PHE A 138 -6.09 -0.53 -20.38
N GLY A 139 -5.43 -1.64 -20.74
CA GLY A 139 -4.10 -1.60 -21.33
C GLY A 139 -3.04 -1.03 -20.39
N LEU A 140 -3.21 -1.21 -19.07
CA LEU A 140 -2.28 -0.75 -18.09
C LEU A 140 -1.16 -1.77 -17.85
N ASN A 141 0.08 -1.30 -17.85
CA ASN A 141 1.20 -2.02 -17.28
C ASN A 141 1.22 -1.73 -15.78
N VAL A 142 0.73 -2.65 -14.98
CA VAL A 142 0.41 -2.41 -13.57
C VAL A 142 1.10 -3.41 -12.64
N CYS A 143 1.56 -2.92 -11.50
CA CYS A 143 2.01 -3.76 -10.39
C CYS A 143 1.60 -3.16 -9.04
N VAL A 144 1.64 -3.98 -8.00
CA VAL A 144 1.40 -3.58 -6.62
C VAL A 144 2.63 -3.86 -5.75
N ILE A 145 2.97 -2.90 -4.89
CA ILE A 145 3.92 -3.08 -3.79
C ILE A 145 3.14 -3.24 -2.49
N HIS A 146 3.48 -4.29 -1.74
CA HIS A 146 3.12 -4.46 -0.33
C HIS A 146 4.35 -4.10 0.50
N PRO A 147 4.44 -2.90 1.09
CA PRO A 147 5.70 -2.33 1.55
C PRO A 147 6.37 -3.13 2.66
N PHE A 148 5.59 -3.66 3.60
CA PHE A 148 6.16 -4.44 4.70
C PHE A 148 6.72 -5.80 4.24
N ASP A 149 6.26 -6.36 3.11
CA ASP A 149 6.84 -7.56 2.51
C ASP A 149 8.05 -7.24 1.64
N LEU A 150 8.08 -6.06 1.02
CA LEU A 150 9.19 -5.61 0.19
C LEU A 150 10.41 -5.23 1.03
N ALA A 151 10.19 -4.66 2.23
CA ALA A 151 11.26 -4.21 3.11
C ALA A 151 12.19 -5.37 3.53
N LYS A 152 13.49 -5.20 3.35
CA LYS A 152 14.54 -6.10 3.86
C LYS A 152 14.95 -5.67 5.25
N ILE A 153 14.16 -6.07 6.24
CA ILE A 153 14.43 -5.87 7.65
C ILE A 153 14.62 -7.21 8.35
N ASP A 154 15.44 -7.25 9.39
CA ASP A 154 15.60 -8.46 10.19
C ASP A 154 14.31 -8.75 10.98
N ARG A 155 13.70 -9.89 10.67
CA ARG A 155 12.46 -10.37 11.32
C ARG A 155 12.71 -11.59 12.20
N SER A 156 13.97 -11.97 12.42
CA SER A 156 14.31 -13.23 13.09
C SER A 156 13.81 -13.32 14.53
N PHE A 157 13.60 -12.20 15.20
CA PHE A 157 13.15 -12.10 16.59
C PHE A 157 11.75 -11.47 16.74
N ALA A 158 11.12 -11.07 15.64
CA ALA A 158 9.87 -10.37 15.69
C ALA A 158 8.73 -11.31 16.18
N ALA A 159 7.89 -10.81 17.07
CA ALA A 159 6.56 -11.36 17.31
C ALA A 159 5.77 -11.28 16.00
N PRO A 160 4.73 -12.12 15.82
CA PRO A 160 3.81 -11.91 14.69
C PRO A 160 3.31 -10.46 14.70
N ASP A 161 3.51 -9.77 13.59
CA ASP A 161 3.16 -8.36 13.41
C ASP A 161 2.22 -8.26 12.22
N VAL A 162 0.93 -8.05 12.49
CA VAL A 162 -0.14 -8.16 11.50
C VAL A 162 -0.88 -6.84 11.36
N HIS A 163 -1.18 -6.15 12.48
CA HIS A 163 -2.02 -4.96 12.49
C HIS A 163 -1.78 -4.09 13.73
N GLY A 164 -1.50 -2.81 13.52
CA GLY A 164 -1.24 -1.84 14.59
C GLY A 164 -0.01 -2.17 15.44
N GLY A 165 0.86 -3.05 14.97
CA GLY A 165 1.99 -3.57 15.74
C GLY A 165 3.26 -2.75 15.59
N GLN A 166 4.41 -3.43 15.73
CA GLN A 166 5.73 -2.79 15.76
C GLN A 166 6.06 -2.06 14.46
N HIS A 167 5.80 -2.66 13.29
CA HIS A 167 6.22 -2.08 12.02
C HIS A 167 5.40 -0.84 11.66
N GLU A 168 4.07 -0.95 11.71
CA GLU A 168 3.19 0.19 11.39
C GLU A 168 3.38 1.33 12.37
N THR A 169 3.43 1.04 13.67
CA THR A 169 3.69 2.05 14.69
C THR A 169 5.06 2.72 14.49
N SER A 170 6.10 1.95 14.12
CA SER A 170 7.43 2.52 13.84
C SER A 170 7.41 3.44 12.63
N VAL A 171 6.76 3.04 11.54
CA VAL A 171 6.64 3.88 10.33
C VAL A 171 5.84 5.14 10.64
N MET A 172 4.76 5.05 11.42
CA MET A 172 4.00 6.22 11.87
C MET A 172 4.82 7.15 12.76
N LEU A 173 5.65 6.63 13.67
CA LEU A 173 6.58 7.43 14.47
C LEU A 173 7.59 8.20 13.61
N ALA A 174 8.00 7.64 12.47
CA ALA A 174 8.92 8.29 11.55
C ALA A 174 8.23 9.30 10.61
N LEU A 175 6.99 9.04 10.17
CA LEU A 175 6.27 9.87 9.21
C LEU A 175 5.40 10.95 9.85
N ALA A 176 4.74 10.63 10.96
CA ALA A 176 3.74 11.47 11.61
C ALA A 176 3.72 11.26 13.14
N PRO A 177 4.82 11.53 13.86
CA PRO A 177 4.95 11.25 15.29
C PRO A 177 3.85 11.91 16.15
N ASP A 178 3.38 13.08 15.76
CA ASP A 178 2.34 13.83 16.48
C ASP A 178 0.96 13.13 16.44
N LEU A 179 0.76 12.17 15.55
CA LEU A 179 -0.47 11.38 15.48
C LEU A 179 -0.39 10.09 16.31
N VAL A 180 0.77 9.73 16.85
CA VAL A 180 0.98 8.50 17.63
C VAL A 180 0.86 8.79 19.13
N ARG A 181 -0.07 8.11 19.79
CA ARG A 181 -0.24 8.15 21.26
C ARG A 181 0.60 7.06 21.89
N ARG A 182 1.92 7.30 21.97
CA ARG A 182 2.90 6.29 22.36
C ARG A 182 2.63 5.69 23.76
N GLU A 183 2.07 6.47 24.66
CA GLU A 183 1.70 6.07 26.02
C GLU A 183 0.57 5.03 26.07
N LEU A 184 -0.16 4.86 24.97
CA LEU A 184 -1.22 3.88 24.81
C LEU A 184 -0.78 2.63 24.04
N ALA A 185 0.45 2.61 23.51
CA ALA A 185 1.01 1.45 22.81
C ALA A 185 1.25 0.31 23.81
N ALA A 186 0.57 -0.81 23.62
CA ALA A 186 0.64 -1.94 24.54
C ALA A 186 1.64 -3.00 24.07
N GLU A 187 2.23 -3.71 25.06
CA GLU A 187 2.97 -4.94 24.81
C GLU A 187 2.05 -6.02 24.27
N PHE A 188 2.58 -6.85 23.39
CA PHE A 188 1.87 -7.96 22.81
C PHE A 188 1.88 -9.18 23.74
N ASP A 189 0.70 -9.57 24.21
CA ASP A 189 0.54 -10.86 24.89
C ASP A 189 0.60 -11.98 23.83
N ARG A 190 1.64 -12.81 23.94
CA ARG A 190 2.11 -13.76 22.91
C ARG A 190 1.15 -14.93 22.67
N LYS A 191 0.00 -14.70 22.10
CA LYS A 191 -0.94 -15.74 21.63
C LYS A 191 -0.52 -16.27 20.25
N ARG A 192 0.75 -16.65 20.11
CA ARG A 192 1.38 -17.02 18.83
C ARG A 192 0.69 -18.16 18.10
N ASP A 193 0.15 -19.15 18.84
CA ASP A 193 -0.43 -20.35 18.23
C ASP A 193 -1.74 -20.05 17.49
N ALA A 194 -2.63 -19.23 18.07
CA ALA A 194 -3.86 -18.82 17.40
C ALA A 194 -3.61 -17.99 16.14
N ILE A 195 -2.64 -17.07 16.20
CA ILE A 195 -2.26 -16.23 15.03
C ILE A 195 -1.69 -17.11 13.92
N ARG A 196 -0.81 -18.06 14.27
CA ARG A 196 -0.25 -19.01 13.28
C ARG A 196 -1.32 -19.89 12.67
N ALA A 197 -2.26 -20.40 13.47
CA ALA A 197 -3.30 -21.28 12.99
C ALA A 197 -4.37 -20.59 12.14
N LEU A 198 -4.68 -19.31 12.40
CA LEU A 198 -5.77 -18.60 11.74
C LEU A 198 -5.31 -17.59 10.66
N ILE A 199 -4.11 -17.03 10.80
CA ILE A 199 -3.63 -15.99 9.88
C ILE A 199 -2.49 -16.51 9.00
N PHE A 200 -1.55 -17.27 9.58
CA PHE A 200 -0.36 -17.74 8.87
C PHE A 200 -0.39 -19.25 8.51
N ASP A 201 -1.55 -19.88 8.58
CA ASP A 201 -1.71 -21.25 8.08
C ASP A 201 -1.59 -21.26 6.54
N ARG A 202 -0.44 -21.71 6.04
CA ARG A 202 -0.13 -21.65 4.60
C ARG A 202 -0.99 -22.54 3.72
N GLY A 203 -1.64 -23.55 4.28
CA GLY A 203 -2.47 -24.52 3.56
C GLY A 203 -3.96 -24.18 3.58
N THR A 204 -4.38 -23.27 4.46
CA THR A 204 -5.79 -23.03 4.74
C THR A 204 -6.01 -21.54 5.03
N SER A 205 -7.06 -20.96 4.46
CA SER A 205 -7.47 -19.58 4.74
C SER A 205 -8.69 -19.59 5.65
N TRP A 206 -8.61 -18.89 6.76
CA TRP A 206 -9.67 -18.76 7.74
C TRP A 206 -10.17 -17.32 7.80
N PRO A 207 -11.49 -17.08 7.99
CA PRO A 207 -11.95 -15.74 8.31
C PRO A 207 -11.53 -15.39 9.75
N TRP A 208 -10.97 -14.19 9.92
CA TRP A 208 -10.57 -13.67 11.22
C TRP A 208 -10.94 -12.19 11.36
N ARG A 209 -10.99 -11.71 12.60
CA ARG A 209 -11.33 -10.34 12.94
C ARG A 209 -10.47 -9.83 14.07
N THR A 210 -10.26 -8.54 14.15
CA THR A 210 -9.43 -7.93 15.22
C THR A 210 -10.18 -7.70 16.53
N ASP A 211 -11.46 -8.02 16.62
CA ASP A 211 -12.19 -8.15 17.90
C ASP A 211 -12.08 -9.55 18.54
N ASP A 212 -11.43 -10.51 17.88
CA ASP A 212 -11.20 -11.83 18.45
C ASP A 212 -10.10 -11.77 19.54
N PRO A 213 -10.44 -11.99 20.82
CA PRO A 213 -9.49 -11.89 21.92
C PRO A 213 -8.39 -12.96 21.89
N ARG A 214 -8.51 -13.97 21.03
CA ARG A 214 -7.45 -14.96 20.80
C ARG A 214 -6.34 -14.42 19.91
N LEU A 215 -6.63 -13.40 19.09
CA LEU A 215 -5.74 -12.82 18.09
C LEU A 215 -5.22 -11.46 18.52
N ALA A 216 -6.12 -10.60 18.98
CA ALA A 216 -5.86 -9.19 19.19
C ALA A 216 -6.03 -8.76 20.65
N ARG A 217 -5.32 -7.71 21.02
CA ARG A 217 -5.59 -6.92 22.22
C ARG A 217 -5.95 -5.50 21.78
N ASP A 218 -7.13 -5.03 22.15
CA ASP A 218 -7.65 -3.72 21.78
C ASP A 218 -7.58 -3.45 20.26
N GLY A 219 -7.81 -4.50 19.47
CA GLY A 219 -7.76 -4.44 18.01
C GLY A 219 -6.35 -4.59 17.39
N VAL A 220 -5.28 -4.65 18.19
CA VAL A 220 -3.89 -4.74 17.75
C VAL A 220 -3.42 -6.20 17.71
N ILE A 221 -2.74 -6.60 16.63
CA ILE A 221 -2.08 -7.90 16.48
C ILE A 221 -0.60 -7.67 16.18
N GLY A 222 0.17 -7.41 17.21
CA GLY A 222 1.60 -7.09 17.13
C GLY A 222 2.09 -6.37 18.39
N ASP A 223 3.39 -6.15 18.49
CA ASP A 223 4.04 -5.52 19.65
C ASP A 223 4.26 -4.01 19.40
N ALA A 224 3.21 -3.21 19.63
CA ALA A 224 3.28 -1.78 19.45
C ALA A 224 4.27 -1.08 20.40
N ALA A 225 4.48 -1.62 21.61
CA ALA A 225 5.40 -1.05 22.57
C ALA A 225 6.88 -1.16 22.14
N ALA A 226 7.20 -2.14 21.30
CA ALA A 226 8.54 -2.33 20.75
C ALA A 226 8.85 -1.41 19.55
N ALA A 227 7.92 -0.54 19.16
CA ALA A 227 8.11 0.36 18.02
C ALA A 227 9.09 1.50 18.30
N SER A 228 9.83 1.92 17.27
CA SER A 228 10.70 3.08 17.33
C SER A 228 10.75 3.86 16.01
N ALA A 229 11.04 5.15 16.08
CA ALA A 229 11.21 6.00 14.91
C ALA A 229 12.42 5.55 14.05
N GLU A 230 13.46 5.02 14.68
CA GLU A 230 14.66 4.50 14.01
C GLU A 230 14.32 3.28 13.14
N LEU A 231 13.53 2.33 13.68
CA LEU A 231 13.02 1.19 12.91
C LEU A 231 12.12 1.67 11.77
N GLY A 232 11.24 2.63 12.03
CA GLY A 232 10.40 3.24 11.00
C GLY A 232 11.21 3.84 9.85
N ALA A 233 12.23 4.63 10.17
CA ALA A 233 13.14 5.21 9.18
C ALA A 233 13.90 4.13 8.39
N ALA A 234 14.32 3.05 9.06
CA ALA A 234 14.98 1.92 8.40
C ALA A 234 14.03 1.17 7.43
N ILE A 235 12.77 0.97 7.82
CA ILE A 235 11.75 0.36 6.95
C ILE A 235 11.51 1.26 5.72
N ILE A 236 11.28 2.55 5.92
CA ILE A 236 11.04 3.52 4.85
C ILE A 236 12.19 3.52 3.85
N LYS A 237 13.42 3.61 4.35
CA LYS A 237 14.62 3.57 3.52
C LYS A 237 14.71 2.26 2.72
N SER A 238 14.51 1.12 3.38
CA SER A 238 14.56 -0.20 2.73
C SER A 238 13.51 -0.33 1.63
N VAL A 239 12.27 0.11 1.87
CA VAL A 239 11.20 0.10 0.86
C VAL A 239 11.60 0.96 -0.35
N ALA A 240 12.12 2.16 -0.13
CA ALA A 240 12.54 3.05 -1.21
C ALA A 240 13.68 2.43 -2.04
N GLU A 241 14.68 1.81 -1.40
CA GLU A 241 15.79 1.13 -2.09
C GLU A 241 15.32 -0.07 -2.91
N GLU A 242 14.51 -0.96 -2.31
CA GLU A 242 14.01 -2.16 -2.98
C GLU A 242 13.00 -1.86 -4.09
N ALA A 243 12.27 -0.75 -4.00
CA ALA A 243 11.35 -0.30 -5.05
C ALA A 243 12.05 -0.12 -6.40
N ARG A 244 13.36 0.19 -6.44
CA ARG A 244 14.10 0.35 -7.70
C ARG A 244 14.03 -0.90 -8.57
N ALA A 245 14.19 -2.09 -7.99
CA ALA A 245 14.11 -3.34 -8.75
C ALA A 245 12.70 -3.58 -9.32
N VAL A 246 11.65 -3.15 -8.60
CA VAL A 246 10.26 -3.21 -9.08
C VAL A 246 10.06 -2.25 -10.25
N LEU A 247 10.56 -1.01 -10.14
CA LEU A 247 10.46 0.01 -11.19
C LEU A 247 11.18 -0.39 -12.47
N VAL A 248 12.36 -1.01 -12.37
CA VAL A 248 13.09 -1.57 -13.52
C VAL A 248 12.22 -2.60 -14.23
N ARG A 249 11.68 -3.58 -13.50
CA ARG A 249 10.81 -4.63 -14.08
C ARG A 249 9.55 -4.05 -14.70
N LEU A 250 8.91 -3.09 -14.02
CA LEU A 250 7.70 -2.42 -14.55
C LEU A 250 8.00 -1.71 -15.87
N ARG A 251 9.14 -1.03 -15.98
CA ARG A 251 9.56 -0.35 -17.22
C ARG A 251 9.95 -1.32 -18.33
N GLU A 252 10.53 -2.47 -18.00
CA GLU A 252 10.91 -3.49 -18.97
C GLU A 252 9.70 -4.23 -19.53
N SER A 253 8.70 -4.55 -18.69
CA SER A 253 7.46 -5.19 -19.12
C SER A 253 6.63 -4.32 -20.08
N ALA A 254 6.71 -2.99 -19.97
CA ALA A 254 6.08 -2.06 -20.90
C ALA A 254 6.68 -2.09 -22.32
N ARG A 255 7.91 -2.59 -22.48
CA ARG A 255 8.61 -2.63 -23.78
C ARG A 255 8.29 -3.86 -24.63
N HIS A 256 7.52 -4.82 -24.11
CA HIS A 256 7.16 -6.06 -24.77
C HIS A 256 5.64 -6.25 -24.93
N PRO A 257 4.89 -5.30 -25.56
CA PRO A 257 3.45 -5.50 -25.78
C PRO A 257 3.13 -6.51 -26.89
N ASP A 258 4.10 -6.91 -27.71
CA ASP A 258 3.82 -7.59 -28.99
C ASP A 258 4.14 -9.11 -29.04
N SER A 259 4.54 -9.75 -27.94
CA SER A 259 4.83 -11.20 -28.02
C SER A 259 3.57 -12.11 -28.03
N ASP A 260 2.38 -11.59 -27.70
CA ASP A 260 1.15 -12.39 -27.61
C ASP A 260 -0.03 -11.94 -28.49
N ALA A 261 0.09 -10.84 -29.25
CA ALA A 261 -0.97 -10.38 -30.14
C ALA A 261 -1.16 -11.27 -31.37
N GLY A 262 -0.21 -12.16 -31.69
CA GLY A 262 -0.24 -13.05 -32.84
C GLY A 262 -0.99 -14.36 -32.67
N ALA A 263 -1.42 -14.75 -31.48
CA ALA A 263 -1.97 -16.08 -31.21
C ALA A 263 -3.50 -16.16 -31.02
N ARG A 264 -4.23 -15.04 -31.13
CA ARG A 264 -5.68 -15.02 -30.90
C ARG A 264 -6.49 -14.77 -32.16
N SER A 265 -6.04 -15.23 -33.32
CA SER A 265 -6.87 -15.37 -34.52
C SER A 265 -7.01 -16.83 -34.86
N ARG A 266 -7.86 -17.57 -34.15
CA ARG A 266 -8.58 -18.76 -34.63
C ARG A 266 -9.77 -19.08 -33.73
#